data_78348cfb61f290f11c0b20621daeeec5
#
_entry.id   78348cfb61f290f11c0b20621daeeec5
#
_cell.length_a   1.000
_cell.length_b   1.000
_cell.length_c   1.000
_cell.angle_alpha   90.00
_cell.angle_beta   90.00
_cell.angle_gamma   90.00
#
_symmetry.space_group_name_H-M   'P 1'
#
loop_
_entity.id
_entity.type
_entity.pdbx_description
1 polymer ?
#
loop_
_entity_poly.entity_id
_entity_poly.type
_entity_poly.pdbx_seq_one_letter_code
_entity_poly.pdbx_strand_id
1 'polypeptide(L)'
;MTLPEFFGNRYHDEKKILLGISSAIIVVFFLVYTASALASGGKLFNTVFGIDYHVALFIGAAVILIYTFMGGFLAVCTTDFVQGTMMLIALLIVPIIAWGYVSGDFSSLLAQSGVNSEHYMSLMYNGDHAITPIEIISNLAWGLGYCGMPHILIRFMAIKNEKELRKSSVIAIVWVVISLTLAVVIGVVGRAYLLPMILGETAGAPSTESVFIQMIQETFTNKINLPFIGGLFICGILAAIMSTADSQLLVCSSSVSADIYQIGRASCRERV
;
A
#
# COMPACT_ATOMS: atom_id res chain seq x y z
N MET A 1 10.37 -20.64 9.16
CA MET A 1 9.02 -21.03 9.64
C MET A 1 8.02 -20.08 9.00
N THR A 2 7.04 -20.62 8.30
CA THR A 2 5.92 -19.88 7.72
C THR A 2 4.83 -19.65 8.78
N LEU A 3 3.87 -18.76 8.51
CA LEU A 3 2.74 -18.58 9.41
C LEU A 3 1.84 -19.83 9.51
N PRO A 4 1.53 -20.53 8.39
CA PRO A 4 0.85 -21.83 8.44
C PRO A 4 1.60 -22.88 9.28
N GLU A 5 2.92 -22.99 9.13
CA GLU A 5 3.75 -23.88 9.92
C GLU A 5 3.71 -23.51 11.42
N PHE A 6 3.71 -22.22 11.76
CA PHE A 6 3.55 -21.75 13.12
C PHE A 6 2.22 -22.23 13.73
N PHE A 7 1.11 -22.12 13.00
CA PHE A 7 -0.19 -22.63 13.48
C PHE A 7 -0.20 -24.14 13.62
N GLY A 8 0.36 -24.87 12.64
CA GLY A 8 0.49 -26.32 12.70
C GLY A 8 1.23 -26.78 13.95
N ASN A 9 2.36 -26.16 14.25
CA ASN A 9 3.16 -26.46 15.44
C ASN A 9 2.45 -26.05 16.75
N ARG A 10 1.78 -24.90 16.76
CA ARG A 10 1.10 -24.39 17.97
C ARG A 10 -0.08 -25.23 18.39
N TYR A 11 -0.84 -25.76 17.41
CA TYR A 11 -2.05 -26.54 17.65
C TYR A 11 -1.86 -28.06 17.47
N HIS A 12 -0.63 -28.52 17.28
CA HIS A 12 -0.29 -29.93 17.08
C HIS A 12 -1.10 -30.58 15.95
N ASP A 13 -1.13 -29.92 14.77
CA ASP A 13 -1.89 -30.35 13.59
C ASP A 13 -1.19 -31.54 12.89
N GLU A 14 -1.32 -32.75 13.46
CA GLU A 14 -0.73 -33.97 12.91
C GLU A 14 -1.22 -34.27 11.49
N LYS A 15 -2.48 -33.93 11.20
CA LYS A 15 -3.10 -34.19 9.87
C LYS A 15 -2.79 -33.09 8.83
N LYS A 16 -2.08 -32.04 9.21
CA LYS A 16 -1.73 -30.89 8.36
C LYS A 16 -2.94 -30.20 7.68
N ILE A 17 -4.12 -30.33 8.27
CA ILE A 17 -5.35 -29.73 7.78
C ILE A 17 -5.30 -28.22 7.96
N LEU A 18 -4.93 -27.75 9.15
CA LEU A 18 -4.81 -26.35 9.49
C LEU A 18 -3.73 -25.66 8.65
N LEU A 19 -2.59 -26.34 8.47
CA LEU A 19 -1.51 -25.90 7.60
C LEU A 19 -1.99 -25.75 6.15
N GLY A 20 -2.72 -26.73 5.61
CA GLY A 20 -3.25 -26.67 4.24
C GLY A 20 -4.29 -25.58 4.02
N ILE A 21 -5.24 -25.42 4.95
CA ILE A 21 -6.30 -24.41 4.85
C ILE A 21 -5.69 -23.00 4.95
N SER A 22 -4.82 -22.76 5.93
CA SER A 22 -4.19 -21.44 6.10
C SER A 22 -3.31 -21.07 4.92
N SER A 23 -2.55 -22.00 4.34
CA SER A 23 -1.76 -21.78 3.14
C SER A 23 -2.63 -21.45 1.92
N ALA A 24 -3.74 -22.17 1.73
CA ALA A 24 -4.66 -21.90 0.63
C ALA A 24 -5.31 -20.50 0.75
N ILE A 25 -5.73 -20.11 1.96
CA ILE A 25 -6.26 -18.77 2.23
C ILE A 25 -5.22 -17.71 1.91
N ILE A 26 -3.97 -17.88 2.38
CA ILE A 26 -2.89 -16.93 2.11
C ILE A 26 -2.68 -16.79 0.60
N VAL A 27 -2.54 -17.88 -0.13
CA VAL A 27 -2.28 -17.84 -1.58
C VAL A 27 -3.39 -17.10 -2.31
N VAL A 28 -4.67 -17.44 -2.04
CA VAL A 28 -5.81 -16.83 -2.74
C VAL A 28 -5.87 -15.32 -2.47
N PHE A 29 -5.88 -14.90 -1.21
CA PHE A 29 -6.05 -13.49 -0.87
C PHE A 29 -4.83 -12.63 -1.21
N PHE A 30 -3.62 -13.18 -1.06
CA PHE A 30 -2.41 -12.42 -1.37
C PHE A 30 -2.12 -12.32 -2.86
N LEU A 31 -2.54 -13.29 -3.68
CA LEU A 31 -2.51 -13.12 -5.13
C LEU A 31 -3.42 -11.99 -5.60
N VAL A 32 -4.64 -11.89 -5.06
CA VAL A 32 -5.56 -10.79 -5.37
C VAL A 32 -4.98 -9.45 -4.92
N TYR A 33 -4.39 -9.42 -3.73
CA TYR A 33 -3.77 -8.19 -3.21
C TYR A 33 -2.53 -7.77 -4.04
N THR A 34 -1.68 -8.71 -4.42
CA THR A 34 -0.54 -8.44 -5.33
C THR A 34 -1.01 -7.91 -6.68
N ALA A 35 -2.09 -8.48 -7.24
CA ALA A 35 -2.69 -7.99 -8.49
C ALA A 35 -3.15 -6.52 -8.36
N SER A 36 -3.74 -6.14 -7.23
CA SER A 36 -4.11 -4.75 -6.93
C SER A 36 -2.89 -3.82 -6.88
N ALA A 37 -1.79 -4.24 -6.26
CA ALA A 37 -0.54 -3.48 -6.21
C ALA A 37 0.05 -3.28 -7.62
N LEU A 38 0.08 -4.33 -8.44
CA LEU A 38 0.55 -4.25 -9.84
C LEU A 38 -0.34 -3.35 -10.68
N ALA A 39 -1.66 -3.38 -10.49
CA ALA A 39 -2.61 -2.49 -11.16
C ALA A 39 -2.33 -1.02 -10.82
N SER A 40 -2.02 -0.72 -9.56
CA SER A 40 -1.62 0.63 -9.13
C SER A 40 -0.32 1.09 -9.80
N GLY A 41 0.65 0.18 -9.98
CA GLY A 41 1.88 0.45 -10.75
C GLY A 41 1.61 0.74 -12.21
N GLY A 42 0.76 -0.05 -12.87
CA GLY A 42 0.33 0.20 -14.24
C GLY A 42 -0.33 1.57 -14.40
N LYS A 43 -1.20 1.96 -13.46
CA LYS A 43 -1.85 3.27 -13.44
C LYS A 43 -0.84 4.41 -13.25
N LEU A 44 0.15 4.25 -12.36
CA LEU A 44 1.21 5.22 -12.15
C LEU A 44 1.97 5.51 -13.46
N PHE A 45 2.45 4.47 -14.14
CA PHE A 45 3.20 4.61 -15.40
C PHE A 45 2.34 5.18 -16.52
N ASN A 46 1.07 4.78 -16.62
CA ASN A 46 0.15 5.36 -17.59
C ASN A 46 -0.07 6.86 -17.34
N THR A 47 -0.27 7.26 -16.09
CA THR A 47 -0.51 8.67 -15.73
C THR A 47 0.72 9.55 -15.94
N VAL A 48 1.93 9.02 -15.65
CA VAL A 48 3.18 9.81 -15.70
C VAL A 48 3.78 9.86 -17.10
N PHE A 49 3.79 8.73 -17.80
CA PHE A 49 4.52 8.56 -19.08
C PHE A 49 3.60 8.38 -20.27
N GLY A 50 2.29 8.26 -20.09
CA GLY A 50 1.35 7.97 -21.16
C GLY A 50 1.51 6.57 -21.79
N ILE A 51 2.24 5.66 -21.12
CA ILE A 51 2.43 4.28 -21.57
C ILE A 51 1.11 3.51 -21.43
N ASP A 52 0.81 2.62 -22.38
CA ASP A 52 -0.36 1.76 -22.27
C ASP A 52 -0.37 1.01 -20.93
N TYR A 53 -1.54 0.98 -20.29
CA TYR A 53 -1.70 0.41 -18.96
C TYR A 53 -1.27 -1.05 -18.86
N HIS A 54 -1.61 -1.88 -19.86
CA HIS A 54 -1.27 -3.30 -19.84
C HIS A 54 0.24 -3.52 -20.05
N VAL A 55 0.85 -2.74 -20.92
CA VAL A 55 2.31 -2.78 -21.14
C VAL A 55 3.04 -2.39 -19.87
N ALA A 56 2.64 -1.29 -19.22
CA ALA A 56 3.21 -0.83 -17.96
C ALA A 56 3.06 -1.86 -16.83
N LEU A 57 1.89 -2.49 -16.71
CA LEU A 57 1.61 -3.52 -15.73
C LEU A 57 2.52 -4.74 -15.90
N PHE A 58 2.67 -5.26 -17.13
CA PHE A 58 3.52 -6.44 -17.40
C PHE A 58 5.01 -6.13 -17.19
N ILE A 59 5.49 -4.96 -17.59
CA ILE A 59 6.87 -4.55 -17.34
C ILE A 59 7.14 -4.43 -15.83
N GLY A 60 6.25 -3.76 -15.09
CA GLY A 60 6.36 -3.62 -13.65
C GLY A 60 6.35 -4.98 -12.93
N ALA A 61 5.45 -5.88 -13.32
CA ALA A 61 5.39 -7.23 -12.79
C ALA A 61 6.70 -8.00 -13.05
N ALA A 62 7.23 -7.94 -14.27
CA ALA A 62 8.48 -8.62 -14.63
C ALA A 62 9.65 -8.10 -13.78
N VAL A 63 9.79 -6.78 -13.60
CA VAL A 63 10.84 -6.18 -12.77
C VAL A 63 10.73 -6.66 -11.33
N ILE A 64 9.53 -6.63 -10.73
CA ILE A 64 9.31 -7.08 -9.35
C ILE A 64 9.67 -8.56 -9.20
N LEU A 65 9.19 -9.42 -10.12
CA LEU A 65 9.50 -10.85 -10.08
C LEU A 65 11.00 -11.14 -10.18
N ILE A 66 11.71 -10.46 -11.08
CA ILE A 66 13.14 -10.70 -11.29
C ILE A 66 13.94 -10.35 -10.02
N TYR A 67 13.77 -9.14 -9.47
CA TYR A 67 14.58 -8.77 -8.30
C TYR A 67 14.17 -9.53 -7.03
N THR A 68 12.89 -9.85 -6.85
CA THR A 68 12.41 -10.65 -5.72
C THR A 68 12.97 -12.06 -5.78
N PHE A 69 13.00 -12.67 -6.99
CA PHE A 69 13.59 -13.99 -7.20
C PHE A 69 15.09 -14.02 -6.90
N MET A 70 15.84 -12.96 -7.31
CA MET A 70 17.27 -12.89 -7.09
C MET A 70 17.65 -12.60 -5.63
N GLY A 71 16.85 -11.84 -4.92
CA GLY A 71 17.22 -11.26 -3.63
C GLY A 71 16.69 -11.98 -2.39
N GLY A 72 15.59 -12.67 -2.48
CA GLY A 72 14.95 -13.37 -1.35
C GLY A 72 14.55 -12.45 -0.19
N PHE A 73 14.30 -13.01 0.97
CA PHE A 73 13.75 -12.30 2.14
C PHE A 73 14.62 -11.14 2.66
N LEU A 74 15.95 -11.34 2.73
CA LEU A 74 16.85 -10.30 3.26
C LEU A 74 16.93 -9.09 2.34
N ALA A 75 16.99 -9.32 1.04
CA ALA A 75 17.01 -8.26 0.06
C ALA A 75 15.69 -7.47 0.07
N VAL A 76 14.55 -8.17 0.11
CA VAL A 76 13.22 -7.54 0.24
C VAL A 76 13.17 -6.65 1.49
N CYS A 77 13.58 -7.13 2.65
CA CYS A 77 13.59 -6.30 3.87
C CYS A 77 14.50 -5.06 3.75
N THR A 78 15.64 -5.17 3.06
CA THR A 78 16.58 -4.06 2.88
C THR A 78 16.03 -3.03 1.88
N THR A 79 15.50 -3.50 0.75
CA THR A 79 14.86 -2.63 -0.24
C THR A 79 13.65 -1.93 0.33
N ASP A 80 12.81 -2.62 1.09
CA ASP A 80 11.63 -2.04 1.74
C ASP A 80 11.98 -0.92 2.72
N PHE A 81 13.09 -1.04 3.44
CA PHE A 81 13.55 0.04 4.33
C PHE A 81 13.89 1.31 3.55
N VAL A 82 14.63 1.19 2.45
CA VAL A 82 14.97 2.32 1.58
C VAL A 82 13.72 2.89 0.92
N GLN A 83 12.90 2.03 0.34
CA GLN A 83 11.65 2.39 -0.34
C GLN A 83 10.66 3.07 0.62
N GLY A 84 10.49 2.53 1.82
CA GLY A 84 9.65 3.12 2.85
C GLY A 84 10.15 4.51 3.26
N THR A 85 11.47 4.69 3.41
CA THR A 85 12.04 6.00 3.74
C THR A 85 11.77 7.02 2.62
N MET A 86 11.95 6.64 1.34
CA MET A 86 11.62 7.51 0.21
C MET A 86 10.14 7.89 0.19
N MET A 87 9.25 6.92 0.42
CA MET A 87 7.81 7.15 0.52
C MET A 87 7.49 8.16 1.63
N LEU A 88 8.05 8.00 2.82
CA LEU A 88 7.78 8.90 3.94
C LEU A 88 8.23 10.33 3.66
N ILE A 89 9.40 10.50 3.04
CA ILE A 89 9.90 11.82 2.63
C ILE A 89 8.95 12.47 1.63
N ALA A 90 8.47 11.72 0.64
CA ALA A 90 7.51 12.21 -0.34
C ALA A 90 6.18 12.62 0.31
N LEU A 91 5.63 11.78 1.21
CA LEU A 91 4.39 12.05 1.93
C LEU A 91 4.49 13.30 2.81
N LEU A 92 5.66 13.59 3.38
CA LEU A 92 5.89 14.77 4.22
C LEU A 92 6.04 16.05 3.39
N ILE A 93 6.93 16.03 2.41
CA ILE A 93 7.37 17.24 1.71
C ILE A 93 6.31 17.74 0.74
N VAL A 94 5.71 16.86 -0.05
CA VAL A 94 4.79 17.24 -1.13
C VAL A 94 3.59 18.05 -0.63
N PRO A 95 2.81 17.59 0.37
CA PRO A 95 1.64 18.35 0.83
C PRO A 95 2.02 19.66 1.52
N ILE A 96 3.17 19.72 2.21
CA ILE A 96 3.63 20.97 2.87
C ILE A 96 3.93 22.03 1.82
N ILE A 97 4.66 21.67 0.77
CA ILE A 97 4.99 22.62 -0.30
C ILE A 97 3.74 22.99 -1.10
N ALA A 98 2.90 22.01 -1.44
CA ALA A 98 1.65 22.26 -2.16
C ALA A 98 0.71 23.22 -1.39
N TRP A 99 0.63 23.04 -0.07
CA TRP A 99 -0.16 23.94 0.78
C TRP A 99 0.29 25.40 0.69
N GLY A 100 1.60 25.64 0.58
CA GLY A 100 2.16 27.00 0.38
C GLY A 100 1.69 27.69 -0.91
N TYR A 101 1.19 26.94 -1.87
CA TYR A 101 0.64 27.45 -3.13
C TYR A 101 -0.89 27.53 -3.15
N VAL A 102 -1.56 27.07 -2.11
CA VAL A 102 -3.02 27.21 -1.98
C VAL A 102 -3.34 28.67 -1.70
N SER A 103 -4.02 29.33 -2.63
CA SER A 103 -4.41 30.75 -2.52
C SER A 103 -5.90 30.84 -2.22
N GLY A 104 -6.27 31.57 -1.18
CA GLY A 104 -7.66 31.80 -0.79
C GLY A 104 -8.07 31.09 0.48
N ASP A 105 -9.31 31.36 0.92
CA ASP A 105 -9.89 30.68 2.07
C ASP A 105 -10.29 29.26 1.71
N PHE A 106 -9.87 28.29 2.53
CA PHE A 106 -10.12 26.86 2.30
C PHE A 106 -11.62 26.53 2.17
N SER A 107 -12.46 27.19 2.97
CA SER A 107 -13.92 26.99 2.89
C SER A 107 -14.52 27.50 1.57
N SER A 108 -14.02 28.62 1.04
CA SER A 108 -14.45 29.14 -0.25
C SER A 108 -14.02 28.25 -1.42
N LEU A 109 -12.82 27.65 -1.33
CA LEU A 109 -12.33 26.68 -2.30
C LEU A 109 -13.17 25.41 -2.29
N LEU A 110 -13.53 24.90 -1.12
CA LEU A 110 -14.43 23.75 -1.00
C LEU A 110 -15.83 24.03 -1.58
N ALA A 111 -16.38 25.21 -1.30
CA ALA A 111 -17.69 25.61 -1.83
C ALA A 111 -17.68 25.67 -3.37
N GLN A 112 -16.61 26.15 -4.00
CA GLN A 112 -16.45 26.15 -5.46
C GLN A 112 -16.42 24.73 -6.04
N SER A 113 -16.04 23.74 -5.22
CA SER A 113 -15.96 22.33 -5.65
C SER A 113 -17.29 21.59 -5.60
N GLY A 114 -18.39 22.26 -5.28
CA GLY A 114 -19.69 21.62 -5.14
C GLY A 114 -19.79 20.68 -3.94
N VAL A 115 -18.83 20.75 -3.00
CA VAL A 115 -18.80 19.97 -1.79
C VAL A 115 -19.44 20.76 -0.65
N ASN A 116 -20.29 20.11 0.12
CA ASN A 116 -20.82 20.70 1.35
C ASN A 116 -19.66 20.89 2.36
N SER A 117 -19.22 22.15 2.50
CA SER A 117 -18.07 22.48 3.34
C SER A 117 -18.28 22.16 4.82
N GLU A 118 -19.53 22.14 5.30
CA GLU A 118 -19.84 21.79 6.68
C GLU A 118 -19.60 20.32 6.98
N HIS A 119 -19.86 19.45 6.01
CA HIS A 119 -19.72 18.00 6.19
C HIS A 119 -18.35 17.45 5.78
N TYR A 120 -17.59 18.18 4.94
CA TYR A 120 -16.34 17.70 4.37
C TYR A 120 -15.26 17.31 5.40
N MET A 121 -15.14 18.07 6.47
CA MET A 121 -14.20 17.78 7.57
C MET A 121 -14.83 16.98 8.70
N SER A 122 -16.10 16.59 8.59
CA SER A 122 -16.79 15.81 9.61
C SER A 122 -16.44 14.34 9.51
N LEU A 123 -16.05 13.72 10.61
CA LEU A 123 -15.83 12.27 10.71
C LEU A 123 -17.16 11.47 10.71
N MET A 124 -18.30 12.15 10.84
CA MET A 124 -19.61 11.52 10.95
C MET A 124 -20.43 11.59 9.66
N TYR A 125 -19.86 12.15 8.60
CA TYR A 125 -20.52 12.27 7.30
C TYR A 125 -19.65 11.69 6.19
N ASN A 126 -20.29 11.02 5.24
CA ASN A 126 -19.69 10.59 3.98
C ASN A 126 -20.44 11.29 2.84
N GLY A 127 -19.88 12.40 2.36
CA GLY A 127 -20.60 13.33 1.49
C GLY A 127 -21.76 13.98 2.26
N ASP A 128 -22.98 13.81 1.76
CA ASP A 128 -24.19 14.42 2.34
C ASP A 128 -24.96 13.49 3.28
N HIS A 129 -24.55 12.24 3.47
CA HIS A 129 -25.23 11.33 4.38
C HIS A 129 -24.43 11.07 5.68
N ALA A 130 -25.15 10.95 6.79
CA ALA A 130 -24.55 10.60 8.07
C ALA A 130 -24.08 9.14 8.07
N ILE A 131 -22.86 8.91 8.57
CA ILE A 131 -22.28 7.57 8.68
C ILE A 131 -23.07 6.73 9.67
N THR A 132 -23.47 5.54 9.24
CA THR A 132 -24.19 4.59 10.08
C THR A 132 -23.24 3.84 11.02
N PRO A 133 -23.74 3.32 12.18
CA PRO A 133 -22.91 2.48 13.05
C PRO A 133 -22.31 1.25 12.37
N ILE A 134 -22.99 0.68 11.38
CA ILE A 134 -22.49 -0.45 10.60
C ILE A 134 -21.30 -0.04 9.74
N GLU A 135 -21.33 1.13 9.11
CA GLU A 135 -20.20 1.65 8.35
C GLU A 135 -18.99 1.92 9.25
N ILE A 136 -19.20 2.45 10.45
CA ILE A 136 -18.12 2.64 11.44
C ILE A 136 -17.50 1.30 11.80
N ILE A 137 -18.29 0.29 12.14
CA ILE A 137 -17.80 -1.04 12.48
C ILE A 137 -17.06 -1.67 11.28
N SER A 138 -17.59 -1.54 10.07
CA SER A 138 -16.97 -2.05 8.85
C SER A 138 -15.63 -1.41 8.59
N ASN A 139 -15.50 -0.10 8.73
CA ASN A 139 -14.25 0.61 8.56
C ASN A 139 -13.20 0.26 9.63
N LEU A 140 -13.64 0.11 10.90
CA LEU A 140 -12.76 -0.31 12.00
C LEU A 140 -12.32 -1.78 11.88
N ALA A 141 -13.14 -2.64 11.26
CA ALA A 141 -12.81 -4.06 11.06
C ALA A 141 -11.56 -4.26 10.19
N TRP A 142 -11.23 -3.32 9.31
CA TRP A 142 -9.96 -3.35 8.59
C TRP A 142 -8.76 -3.41 9.53
N GLY A 143 -8.77 -2.62 10.62
CA GLY A 143 -7.69 -2.63 11.60
C GLY A 143 -7.43 -4.01 12.20
N LEU A 144 -8.47 -4.82 12.40
CA LEU A 144 -8.34 -6.21 12.85
C LEU A 144 -7.61 -7.10 11.82
N GLY A 145 -7.84 -6.86 10.53
CA GLY A 145 -7.17 -7.59 9.45
C GLY A 145 -5.65 -7.42 9.47
N TYR A 146 -5.16 -6.24 9.83
CA TYR A 146 -3.71 -5.98 9.93
C TYR A 146 -3.00 -6.85 10.96
N CYS A 147 -3.67 -7.24 12.03
CA CYS A 147 -3.11 -8.14 13.05
C CYS A 147 -2.82 -9.55 12.51
N GLY A 148 -3.47 -9.94 11.41
CA GLY A 148 -3.29 -11.25 10.78
C GLY A 148 -2.45 -11.25 9.50
N MET A 149 -1.88 -10.13 9.08
CA MET A 149 -1.13 -10.02 7.82
C MET A 149 0.17 -10.83 7.82
N PRO A 150 0.27 -11.92 7.03
CA PRO A 150 1.42 -12.83 7.05
C PRO A 150 2.76 -12.15 6.78
N HIS A 151 2.84 -11.25 5.80
CA HIS A 151 4.07 -10.55 5.44
C HIS A 151 4.59 -9.62 6.55
N ILE A 152 3.71 -9.11 7.42
CA ILE A 152 4.06 -8.33 8.60
C ILE A 152 4.51 -9.26 9.72
N LEU A 153 3.74 -10.31 10.00
CA LEU A 153 4.01 -11.25 11.10
C LEU A 153 5.34 -11.99 10.90
N ILE A 154 5.67 -12.40 9.69
CA ILE A 154 6.96 -13.07 9.40
C ILE A 154 8.14 -12.15 9.75
N ARG A 155 8.05 -10.84 9.52
CA ARG A 155 9.10 -9.90 9.89
C ARG A 155 9.27 -9.81 11.40
N PHE A 156 8.19 -9.76 12.16
CA PHE A 156 8.25 -9.80 13.62
C PHE A 156 8.80 -11.14 14.14
N MET A 157 8.45 -12.25 13.50
CA MET A 157 8.98 -13.58 13.85
C MET A 157 10.49 -13.72 13.56
N ALA A 158 11.01 -12.96 12.60
CA ALA A 158 12.44 -12.96 12.24
C ALA A 158 13.31 -12.09 13.17
N ILE A 159 12.73 -11.35 14.11
CA ILE A 159 13.45 -10.46 15.01
C ILE A 159 14.26 -11.27 16.04
N LYS A 160 15.49 -10.83 16.31
CA LYS A 160 16.50 -11.57 17.09
C LYS A 160 16.11 -11.76 18.58
N ASN A 161 15.46 -10.79 19.20
CA ASN A 161 15.12 -10.83 20.63
C ASN A 161 13.95 -9.91 20.98
N GLU A 162 13.37 -10.08 22.18
CA GLU A 162 12.20 -9.32 22.65
C GLU A 162 12.43 -7.80 22.76
N LYS A 163 13.66 -7.37 23.09
CA LYS A 163 13.96 -5.92 23.19
C LYS A 163 13.87 -5.26 21.82
N GLU A 164 14.42 -5.92 20.81
CA GLU A 164 14.34 -5.43 19.43
C GLU A 164 12.90 -5.51 18.89
N LEU A 165 12.14 -6.54 19.27
CA LEU A 165 10.71 -6.66 18.92
C LEU A 165 9.92 -5.46 19.47
N ARG A 166 10.13 -5.07 20.73
CA ARG A 166 9.43 -3.92 21.32
C ARG A 166 9.79 -2.61 20.63
N LYS A 167 11.08 -2.40 20.31
CA LYS A 167 11.51 -1.22 19.54
C LYS A 167 10.88 -1.17 18.16
N SER A 168 10.91 -2.29 17.43
CA SER A 168 10.32 -2.41 16.10
C SER A 168 8.82 -2.13 16.11
N SER A 169 8.10 -2.62 17.13
CA SER A 169 6.67 -2.36 17.30
C SER A 169 6.37 -0.87 17.50
N VAL A 170 7.16 -0.18 18.34
CA VAL A 170 7.00 1.27 18.54
C VAL A 170 7.27 2.04 17.24
N ILE A 171 8.36 1.72 16.55
CA ILE A 171 8.70 2.35 15.27
C ILE A 171 7.59 2.12 14.25
N ALA A 172 7.06 0.90 14.14
CA ALA A 172 5.98 0.57 13.22
C ALA A 172 4.69 1.36 13.53
N ILE A 173 4.31 1.48 14.81
CA ILE A 173 3.12 2.25 15.22
C ILE A 173 3.30 3.73 14.87
N VAL A 174 4.44 4.33 15.22
CA VAL A 174 4.73 5.74 14.90
C VAL A 174 4.70 5.97 13.38
N TRP A 175 5.33 5.08 12.63
CA TRP A 175 5.31 5.09 11.17
C TRP A 175 3.90 5.07 10.59
N VAL A 176 3.06 4.13 11.03
CA VAL A 176 1.67 3.98 10.56
C VAL A 176 0.85 5.23 10.88
N VAL A 177 0.96 5.76 12.11
CA VAL A 177 0.25 6.98 12.50
C VAL A 177 0.65 8.15 11.62
N ILE A 178 1.95 8.36 11.40
CA ILE A 178 2.44 9.47 10.55
C ILE A 178 1.97 9.28 9.11
N SER A 179 2.18 8.11 8.50
CA SER A 179 1.88 7.88 7.09
C SER A 179 0.38 7.96 6.79
N LEU A 180 -0.48 7.40 7.64
CA LEU A 180 -1.93 7.49 7.47
C LEU A 180 -2.44 8.93 7.67
N THR A 181 -1.92 9.65 8.66
CA THR A 181 -2.27 11.07 8.85
C THR A 181 -1.89 11.89 7.63
N LEU A 182 -0.68 11.69 7.10
CA LEU A 182 -0.22 12.39 5.91
C LEU A 182 -1.03 12.03 4.65
N ALA A 183 -1.47 10.78 4.52
CA ALA A 183 -2.34 10.37 3.42
C ALA A 183 -3.69 11.14 3.45
N VAL A 184 -4.28 11.32 4.63
CA VAL A 184 -5.48 12.15 4.80
C VAL A 184 -5.20 13.61 4.46
N VAL A 185 -4.08 14.17 4.96
CA VAL A 185 -3.65 15.54 4.64
C VAL A 185 -3.47 15.73 3.13
N ILE A 186 -2.87 14.77 2.43
CA ILE A 186 -2.73 14.80 0.97
C ILE A 186 -4.09 14.88 0.28
N GLY A 187 -5.08 14.12 0.74
CA GLY A 187 -6.43 14.18 0.19
C GLY A 187 -7.07 15.56 0.37
N VAL A 188 -6.96 16.13 1.55
CA VAL A 188 -7.51 17.46 1.88
C VAL A 188 -6.78 18.58 1.11
N VAL A 189 -5.45 18.59 1.19
CA VAL A 189 -4.62 19.59 0.49
C VAL A 189 -4.75 19.46 -1.02
N GLY A 190 -4.69 18.23 -1.53
CA GLY A 190 -4.80 17.94 -2.95
C GLY A 190 -6.11 18.42 -3.54
N ARG A 191 -7.21 18.28 -2.81
CA ARG A 191 -8.49 18.81 -3.25
C ARG A 191 -8.46 20.35 -3.36
N ALA A 192 -7.97 21.04 -2.36
CA ALA A 192 -7.90 22.51 -2.40
C ALA A 192 -6.92 23.01 -3.47
N TYR A 193 -5.81 22.33 -3.66
CA TYR A 193 -4.74 22.70 -4.57
C TYR A 193 -5.03 22.44 -6.04
N LEU A 194 -5.69 21.29 -6.35
CA LEU A 194 -5.97 20.84 -7.71
C LEU A 194 -7.42 21.07 -8.13
N LEU A 195 -8.16 21.86 -7.39
CA LEU A 195 -9.60 22.04 -7.52
C LEU A 195 -10.10 22.21 -8.95
N PRO A 196 -9.52 23.08 -9.79
CA PRO A 196 -9.99 23.27 -11.15
C PRO A 196 -9.76 22.06 -12.07
N MET A 197 -8.79 21.19 -11.72
CA MET A 197 -8.39 20.03 -12.52
C MET A 197 -9.18 18.77 -12.18
N ILE A 198 -9.53 18.58 -10.89
CA ILE A 198 -10.17 17.35 -10.41
C ILE A 198 -11.68 17.38 -10.57
N LEU A 199 -12.28 18.58 -10.62
CA LEU A 199 -13.73 18.74 -10.70
C LEU A 199 -14.30 18.76 -12.12
N GLY A 200 -13.46 18.69 -13.12
CA GLY A 200 -13.93 18.51 -14.48
C GLY A 200 -14.52 17.10 -14.65
N GLU A 201 -15.82 16.94 -14.54
CA GLU A 201 -16.55 15.75 -15.03
C GLU A 201 -16.45 15.58 -16.55
N THR A 202 -15.53 16.30 -17.19
CA THR A 202 -15.24 16.20 -18.61
C THR A 202 -14.48 14.89 -18.90
N ALA A 203 -14.86 14.19 -19.93
CA ALA A 203 -14.15 13.03 -20.44
C ALA A 203 -12.65 13.36 -20.59
N GLY A 204 -11.81 12.70 -19.78
CA GLY A 204 -10.37 12.96 -19.73
C GLY A 204 -9.89 13.71 -18.46
N ALA A 205 -10.78 14.08 -17.54
CA ALA A 205 -10.37 14.62 -16.24
C ALA A 205 -9.52 13.59 -15.47
N PRO A 206 -8.46 14.03 -14.79
CA PRO A 206 -7.63 13.14 -14.00
C PRO A 206 -8.45 12.46 -12.90
N SER A 207 -8.27 11.16 -12.74
CA SER A 207 -8.98 10.40 -11.71
C SER A 207 -8.58 10.85 -10.31
N THR A 208 -9.51 10.86 -9.36
CA THR A 208 -9.26 11.19 -7.96
C THR A 208 -8.18 10.30 -7.32
N GLU A 209 -7.96 9.11 -7.84
CA GLU A 209 -6.90 8.19 -7.39
C GLU A 209 -5.49 8.66 -7.78
N SER A 210 -5.34 9.60 -8.70
CA SER A 210 -4.05 10.16 -9.12
C SER A 210 -3.68 11.49 -8.45
N VAL A 211 -4.45 11.92 -7.43
CA VAL A 211 -4.26 13.20 -6.72
C VAL A 211 -2.80 13.43 -6.31
N PHE A 212 -2.15 12.46 -5.70
CA PHE A 212 -0.79 12.62 -5.22
C PHE A 212 0.22 12.78 -6.38
N ILE A 213 0.04 12.02 -7.45
CA ILE A 213 0.88 12.12 -8.66
C ILE A 213 0.75 13.53 -9.27
N GLN A 214 -0.49 14.03 -9.38
CA GLN A 214 -0.76 15.37 -9.94
C GLN A 214 -0.23 16.48 -9.05
N MET A 215 -0.35 16.34 -7.71
CA MET A 215 0.26 17.29 -6.79
C MET A 215 1.77 17.40 -6.99
N ILE A 216 2.45 16.26 -7.17
CA ILE A 216 3.89 16.24 -7.45
C ILE A 216 4.19 16.95 -8.78
N GLN A 217 3.49 16.57 -9.85
CA GLN A 217 3.71 17.15 -11.19
C GLN A 217 3.44 18.64 -11.19
N GLU A 218 2.30 19.08 -10.67
CA GLU A 218 1.94 20.50 -10.63
C GLU A 218 2.91 21.32 -9.78
N THR A 219 3.30 20.81 -8.62
CA THR A 219 4.20 21.51 -7.70
C THR A 219 5.63 21.57 -8.23
N PHE A 220 6.21 20.43 -8.55
CA PHE A 220 7.65 20.33 -8.82
C PHE A 220 8.01 20.53 -10.29
N THR A 221 7.14 20.15 -11.21
CA THR A 221 7.41 20.33 -12.65
C THR A 221 6.91 21.69 -13.12
N ASN A 222 5.65 22.05 -12.83
CA ASN A 222 5.03 23.24 -13.41
C ASN A 222 5.36 24.52 -12.62
N LYS A 223 5.29 24.52 -11.28
CA LYS A 223 5.46 25.72 -10.46
C LYS A 223 6.91 25.98 -10.04
N ILE A 224 7.61 24.96 -9.52
CA ILE A 224 8.99 25.10 -9.03
C ILE A 224 10.01 24.93 -10.17
N ASN A 225 9.62 24.27 -11.27
CA ASN A 225 10.49 23.94 -12.40
C ASN A 225 11.71 23.07 -12.02
N LEU A 226 11.49 22.10 -11.13
CA LEU A 226 12.46 21.10 -10.70
C LEU A 226 11.94 19.68 -10.99
N PRO A 227 11.80 19.28 -12.29
CA PRO A 227 11.22 17.99 -12.67
C PRO A 227 11.99 16.79 -12.12
N PHE A 228 13.30 16.91 -11.90
CA PHE A 228 14.11 15.86 -11.29
C PHE A 228 13.64 15.52 -9.86
N ILE A 229 13.34 16.52 -9.05
CA ILE A 229 12.81 16.33 -7.69
C ILE A 229 11.40 15.74 -7.76
N GLY A 230 10.56 16.21 -8.68
CA GLY A 230 9.25 15.59 -8.94
C GLY A 230 9.37 14.10 -9.29
N GLY A 231 10.30 13.75 -10.17
CA GLY A 231 10.59 12.36 -10.51
C GLY A 231 11.03 11.52 -9.31
N LEU A 232 11.84 12.07 -8.41
CA LEU A 232 12.27 11.39 -7.18
C LEU A 232 11.07 11.08 -6.26
N PHE A 233 10.11 12.01 -6.12
CA PHE A 233 8.90 11.77 -5.33
C PHE A 233 7.95 10.77 -6.00
N ILE A 234 7.85 10.76 -7.32
CA ILE A 234 7.13 9.72 -8.06
C ILE A 234 7.77 8.34 -7.84
N CYS A 235 9.10 8.26 -7.78
CA CYS A 235 9.80 7.03 -7.37
C CYS A 235 9.41 6.59 -5.94
N GLY A 236 9.07 7.51 -5.04
CA GLY A 236 8.53 7.19 -3.71
C GLY A 236 7.17 6.47 -3.78
N ILE A 237 6.30 6.84 -4.73
CA ILE A 237 5.03 6.13 -4.96
C ILE A 237 5.30 4.73 -5.51
N LEU A 238 6.18 4.61 -6.51
CA LEU A 238 6.56 3.32 -7.07
C LEU A 238 7.20 2.42 -5.99
N ALA A 239 8.03 3.00 -5.13
CA ALA A 239 8.64 2.31 -4.00
C ALA A 239 7.59 1.69 -3.06
N ALA A 240 6.52 2.42 -2.74
CA ALA A 240 5.42 1.90 -1.91
C ALA A 240 4.69 0.72 -2.57
N ILE A 241 4.48 0.78 -3.88
CA ILE A 241 3.86 -0.30 -4.66
C ILE A 241 4.75 -1.54 -4.66
N MET A 242 6.04 -1.35 -4.95
CA MET A 242 7.00 -2.44 -5.08
C MET A 242 7.23 -3.18 -3.75
N SER A 243 7.41 -2.43 -2.64
CA SER A 243 7.61 -3.01 -1.30
C SER A 243 6.41 -3.83 -0.81
N THR A 244 5.23 -3.51 -1.28
CA THR A 244 4.02 -4.28 -0.97
C THR A 244 3.93 -5.53 -1.84
N ALA A 245 4.12 -5.40 -3.15
CA ALA A 245 3.98 -6.49 -4.10
C ALA A 245 5.03 -7.61 -3.88
N ASP A 246 6.30 -7.25 -3.67
CA ASP A 246 7.37 -8.22 -3.47
C ASP A 246 7.21 -9.01 -2.16
N SER A 247 6.84 -8.33 -1.09
CA SER A 247 6.57 -8.97 0.20
C SER A 247 5.41 -9.97 0.12
N GLN A 248 4.36 -9.64 -0.61
CA GLN A 248 3.21 -10.51 -0.82
C GLN A 248 3.55 -11.70 -1.71
N LEU A 249 4.30 -11.48 -2.80
CA LEU A 249 4.79 -12.54 -3.67
C LEU A 249 5.70 -13.52 -2.92
N LEU A 250 6.57 -13.02 -2.04
CA LEU A 250 7.45 -13.85 -1.23
C LEU A 250 6.65 -14.75 -0.29
N VAL A 251 5.61 -14.22 0.35
CA VAL A 251 4.70 -15.00 1.22
C VAL A 251 3.93 -16.03 0.41
N CYS A 252 3.34 -15.67 -0.73
CA CYS A 252 2.65 -16.62 -1.62
C CYS A 252 3.58 -17.75 -2.05
N SER A 253 4.79 -17.43 -2.52
CA SER A 253 5.74 -18.42 -3.00
C SER A 253 6.19 -19.38 -1.88
N SER A 254 6.40 -18.86 -0.66
CA SER A 254 6.74 -19.71 0.50
C SER A 254 5.57 -20.60 0.94
N SER A 255 4.34 -20.10 0.91
CA SER A 255 3.16 -20.92 1.21
C SER A 255 2.94 -22.04 0.18
N VAL A 256 3.19 -21.77 -1.10
CA VAL A 256 3.11 -22.81 -2.14
C VAL A 256 4.25 -23.82 -2.00
N SER A 257 5.50 -23.35 -1.89
CA SER A 257 6.68 -24.20 -1.96
C SER A 257 6.98 -24.92 -0.64
N ALA A 258 6.90 -24.23 0.50
CA ALA A 258 7.22 -24.81 1.79
C ALA A 258 6.02 -25.54 2.42
N ASP A 259 4.81 -24.99 2.32
CA ASP A 259 3.67 -25.56 3.02
C ASP A 259 2.91 -26.56 2.12
N ILE A 260 2.38 -26.15 0.98
CA ILE A 260 1.53 -27.00 0.12
C ILE A 260 2.35 -28.12 -0.53
N TYR A 261 3.52 -27.82 -1.09
CA TYR A 261 4.35 -28.83 -1.75
C TYR A 261 4.87 -29.90 -0.77
N GLN A 262 5.24 -29.50 0.47
CA GLN A 262 5.68 -30.46 1.49
C GLN A 262 4.54 -31.36 1.97
N ILE A 263 3.30 -30.87 2.04
CA ILE A 263 2.14 -31.72 2.33
C ILE A 263 2.02 -32.83 1.28
N GLY A 264 2.09 -32.48 -0.01
CA GLY A 264 2.04 -33.44 -1.11
C GLY A 264 3.15 -34.46 -1.05
N ARG A 265 4.37 -34.06 -0.70
CA ARG A 265 5.53 -34.95 -0.62
C ARG A 265 5.47 -35.90 0.57
N ALA A 266 4.96 -35.46 1.72
CA ALA A 266 4.74 -36.32 2.88
C ALA A 266 3.67 -37.40 2.58
N SER A 267 2.55 -37.00 1.98
CA SER A 267 1.48 -37.94 1.56
C SER A 267 1.97 -39.00 0.54
N CYS A 268 2.93 -38.67 -0.32
CA CYS A 268 3.52 -39.62 -1.25
C CYS A 268 4.48 -40.61 -0.55
N ARG A 269 5.17 -40.19 0.52
CA ARG A 269 6.09 -41.08 1.27
C ARG A 269 5.36 -42.09 2.15
N GLU A 270 4.18 -41.78 2.65
CA GLU A 270 3.38 -42.67 3.47
C GLU A 270 2.64 -43.76 2.65
N ARG A 271 2.61 -43.65 1.31
CA ARG A 271 1.96 -44.61 0.41
C ARG A 271 2.94 -45.61 -0.23
N VAL A 272 4.23 -45.55 0.08
CA VAL A 272 5.28 -46.50 -0.34
C VAL A 272 5.81 -47.23 0.86
#